data_64c20caaab6e23c63a75c328f2abcc12
#
_entry.id   64c20caaab6e23c63a75c328f2abcc12
#
_cell.length_a   1.000
_cell.length_b   1.000
_cell.length_c   1.000
_cell.angle_alpha   90.00
_cell.angle_beta   90.00
_cell.angle_gamma   90.00
#
_symmetry.space_group_name_H-M   'P 1'
#
loop_
_entity.id
_entity.type
_entity.pdbx_description
1 polymer ?
#
loop_
_entity_poly.entity_id
_entity_poly.type
_entity_poly.pdbx_seq_one_letter_code
_entity_poly.pdbx_strand_id
1 'polypeptide(L)'
;MPSRVEKGGASKYHQKNAETGKLFARERIAKLVDAGSFVEDAALANNLDADLPADGVVTGTAKVDGRTVCIMANDSTVKAGSWGRRTVEKILRIQETARDLRAPLFYLVDSAGARITDQIEMFPGRRGAGRIFYNQVQLSGQIPQICLLFGPSAAGGAYIPAFCDVVVMVDGNASMYLGSPRMAEMVIGEKVTLEEMGGAKMHCSVSGCGDVLCKTEDDAIAWARRYLGYLPERTGEPPPDAPAKAPKSSGKRIEEIVPADENKSFDMMAVIHEIVDEGSWCEIKQLFAREILTGFARIEGKVVGVVANQPKWLGGVLFVDSADKAARFIWLCDAFEIPLLYLADVPGFMIGTKVERQGIIRAGAKMIAAVSEATVPKISVVVRKAYGAGLYAMCGPAFEPDACLALGSASIAVMGPQAAVNAVYYNKIQEVPAGPERDAYVAKLRDEYRADIDLMKLAAELVIDAVVPGDRLRGELAARFARFAAKDERRLKKKHIVPPV
;
A
#
# COMPACT_ATOMS: atom_id res chain seq x y z
N MET A 1 -38.28 -16.60 -13.14
CA MET A 1 -37.67 -16.37 -11.78
C MET A 1 -36.29 -15.75 -11.85
N PRO A 2 -35.31 -16.20 -12.67
CA PRO A 2 -34.00 -15.52 -12.79
C PRO A 2 -34.11 -14.04 -13.07
N SER A 3 -34.94 -13.63 -14.02
CA SER A 3 -35.11 -12.23 -14.43
C SER A 3 -35.53 -11.25 -13.32
N ARG A 4 -36.23 -11.73 -12.26
CA ARG A 4 -36.59 -10.88 -11.12
C ARG A 4 -35.40 -10.62 -10.20
N VAL A 5 -34.63 -11.64 -9.90
CA VAL A 5 -33.45 -11.55 -9.05
C VAL A 5 -32.39 -10.70 -9.72
N GLU A 6 -32.21 -10.85 -11.03
CA GLU A 6 -31.24 -10.09 -11.82
C GLU A 6 -31.55 -8.60 -11.85
N LYS A 7 -32.79 -8.19 -11.67
CA LYS A 7 -33.19 -6.76 -11.61
C LYS A 7 -32.85 -6.09 -10.29
N GLY A 8 -32.50 -6.84 -9.25
CA GLY A 8 -32.24 -6.27 -7.92
C GLY A 8 -33.49 -5.66 -7.27
N GLY A 9 -33.30 -4.54 -6.56
CA GLY A 9 -34.38 -3.83 -5.85
C GLY A 9 -35.28 -2.99 -6.75
N ALA A 10 -36.20 -2.24 -6.15
CA ALA A 10 -37.19 -1.42 -6.86
C ALA A 10 -36.54 -0.30 -7.68
N SER A 11 -37.15 0.07 -8.82
CA SER A 11 -36.66 1.08 -9.79
C SER A 11 -36.26 2.42 -9.15
N LYS A 12 -36.96 2.88 -8.10
CA LYS A 12 -36.61 4.12 -7.38
C LYS A 12 -35.20 4.11 -6.78
N TYR A 13 -34.66 2.94 -6.41
CA TYR A 13 -33.31 2.84 -5.86
C TYR A 13 -32.26 2.84 -6.97
N HIS A 14 -32.54 2.28 -8.14
CA HIS A 14 -31.69 2.40 -9.33
C HIS A 14 -31.62 3.87 -9.79
N GLN A 15 -32.76 4.58 -9.82
CA GLN A 15 -32.79 5.99 -10.14
C GLN A 15 -31.94 6.81 -9.17
N LYS A 16 -32.08 6.57 -7.86
CA LYS A 16 -31.26 7.23 -6.85
C LYS A 16 -29.75 6.96 -7.03
N ASN A 17 -29.36 5.73 -7.38
CA ASN A 17 -27.98 5.41 -7.70
C ASN A 17 -27.50 6.22 -8.90
N ALA A 18 -28.28 6.26 -9.99
CA ALA A 18 -27.93 7.01 -11.20
C ALA A 18 -27.75 8.52 -10.91
N GLU A 19 -28.62 9.12 -10.08
CA GLU A 19 -28.52 10.53 -9.65
C GLU A 19 -27.20 10.86 -8.92
N THR A 20 -26.59 9.87 -8.27
CA THR A 20 -25.30 10.02 -7.57
C THR A 20 -24.12 9.46 -8.35
N GLY A 21 -24.32 9.06 -9.60
CA GLY A 21 -23.28 8.48 -10.45
C GLY A 21 -22.85 7.07 -10.05
N LYS A 22 -23.67 6.36 -9.27
CA LYS A 22 -23.41 4.98 -8.83
C LYS A 22 -23.96 3.98 -9.83
N LEU A 23 -23.16 2.97 -10.13
CA LEU A 23 -23.57 1.83 -10.93
C LEU A 23 -24.36 0.81 -10.08
N PHE A 24 -25.17 0.01 -10.76
CA PHE A 24 -25.79 -1.17 -10.17
C PHE A 24 -24.75 -2.27 -9.92
N ALA A 25 -24.94 -3.10 -8.89
CA ALA A 25 -23.96 -4.14 -8.51
C ALA A 25 -23.57 -5.07 -9.67
N ARG A 26 -24.55 -5.48 -10.48
CA ARG A 26 -24.27 -6.36 -11.65
C ARG A 26 -23.58 -5.64 -12.80
N GLU A 27 -23.79 -4.33 -12.95
CA GLU A 27 -23.03 -3.50 -13.91
C GLU A 27 -21.58 -3.35 -13.47
N ARG A 28 -21.32 -3.17 -12.16
CA ARG A 28 -19.95 -3.18 -11.59
C ARG A 28 -19.23 -4.49 -11.89
N ILE A 29 -19.92 -5.63 -11.68
CA ILE A 29 -19.37 -6.96 -12.01
C ILE A 29 -19.09 -7.06 -13.50
N ALA A 30 -20.06 -6.72 -14.37
CA ALA A 30 -19.91 -6.82 -15.81
C ALA A 30 -18.75 -5.96 -16.37
N LYS A 31 -18.47 -4.80 -15.75
CA LYS A 31 -17.33 -3.94 -16.12
C LYS A 31 -15.98 -4.49 -15.58
N LEU A 32 -15.99 -5.19 -14.45
CA LEU A 32 -14.78 -5.74 -13.84
C LEU A 32 -14.29 -6.99 -14.58
N VAL A 33 -15.20 -7.88 -15.00
CA VAL A 33 -14.86 -9.21 -15.48
C VAL A 33 -14.82 -9.31 -17.00
N ASP A 34 -14.21 -10.36 -17.49
CA ASP A 34 -14.21 -10.71 -18.90
C ASP A 34 -15.64 -11.12 -19.34
N ALA A 35 -16.06 -10.64 -20.50
CA ALA A 35 -17.42 -10.82 -20.99
C ALA A 35 -17.85 -12.30 -21.01
N GLY A 36 -19.01 -12.58 -20.41
CA GLY A 36 -19.59 -13.94 -20.35
C GLY A 36 -18.89 -14.89 -19.38
N SER A 37 -17.91 -14.45 -18.60
CA SER A 37 -17.16 -15.31 -17.67
C SER A 37 -17.80 -15.46 -16.28
N PHE A 38 -18.75 -14.60 -15.92
CA PHE A 38 -19.34 -14.59 -14.58
C PHE A 38 -20.32 -15.76 -14.37
N VAL A 39 -20.07 -16.56 -13.36
CA VAL A 39 -20.94 -17.63 -12.89
C VAL A 39 -21.42 -17.28 -11.50
N GLU A 40 -22.71 -16.94 -11.38
CA GLU A 40 -23.30 -16.51 -10.11
C GLU A 40 -23.69 -17.71 -9.24
N ASP A 41 -23.33 -17.63 -7.96
CA ASP A 41 -23.69 -18.59 -6.94
C ASP A 41 -24.79 -18.05 -6.03
N ALA A 42 -25.71 -18.94 -5.62
CA ALA A 42 -26.79 -18.64 -4.67
C ALA A 42 -27.67 -17.44 -5.06
N ALA A 43 -27.90 -17.22 -6.37
CA ALA A 43 -28.75 -16.14 -6.88
C ALA A 43 -30.17 -16.18 -6.29
N LEU A 44 -30.69 -17.35 -5.95
CA LEU A 44 -32.03 -17.55 -5.42
C LEU A 44 -32.13 -17.41 -3.89
N ALA A 45 -31.08 -16.96 -3.22
CA ALA A 45 -31.12 -16.70 -1.77
C ALA A 45 -32.27 -15.70 -1.45
N ASN A 46 -33.10 -16.03 -0.47
CA ASN A 46 -34.30 -15.28 -0.09
C ASN A 46 -35.29 -14.99 -1.23
N ASN A 47 -35.30 -15.78 -2.31
CA ASN A 47 -36.18 -15.56 -3.47
C ASN A 47 -37.69 -15.63 -3.16
N LEU A 48 -38.08 -16.20 -2.03
CA LEU A 48 -39.48 -16.21 -1.57
C LEU A 48 -39.93 -14.86 -1.02
N ASP A 49 -39.00 -14.00 -0.60
CA ASP A 49 -39.25 -12.62 -0.21
C ASP A 49 -39.04 -11.68 -1.42
N ALA A 50 -40.08 -10.95 -1.78
CA ALA A 50 -40.05 -10.05 -2.93
C ALA A 50 -39.08 -8.87 -2.73
N ASP A 51 -38.86 -8.49 -1.48
CA ASP A 51 -38.02 -7.33 -1.10
C ASP A 51 -36.54 -7.70 -0.92
N LEU A 52 -36.18 -8.99 -1.00
CA LEU A 52 -34.86 -9.49 -0.71
C LEU A 52 -34.25 -10.33 -1.86
N PRO A 53 -34.28 -9.87 -3.13
CA PRO A 53 -33.69 -10.61 -4.22
C PRO A 53 -32.17 -10.81 -3.98
N ALA A 54 -31.71 -12.07 -4.08
CA ALA A 54 -30.35 -12.50 -3.76
C ALA A 54 -29.83 -12.09 -2.35
N ASP A 55 -30.72 -11.67 -1.47
CA ASP A 55 -30.46 -11.10 -0.13
C ASP A 55 -29.48 -9.90 -0.14
N GLY A 56 -29.53 -9.06 -1.19
CA GLY A 56 -28.73 -7.84 -1.28
C GLY A 56 -27.24 -8.05 -1.49
N VAL A 57 -26.81 -9.25 -1.91
CA VAL A 57 -25.41 -9.51 -2.28
C VAL A 57 -25.33 -10.48 -3.47
N VAL A 58 -24.50 -10.14 -4.44
CA VAL A 58 -24.18 -10.99 -5.60
C VAL A 58 -22.82 -11.61 -5.38
N THR A 59 -22.74 -12.95 -5.50
CA THR A 59 -21.49 -13.70 -5.33
C THR A 59 -21.29 -14.68 -6.46
N GLY A 60 -20.07 -14.95 -6.84
CA GLY A 60 -19.76 -15.91 -7.91
C GLY A 60 -18.29 -15.88 -8.29
N THR A 61 -17.97 -16.68 -9.31
CA THR A 61 -16.63 -16.75 -9.91
C THR A 61 -16.65 -16.15 -11.30
N ALA A 62 -15.51 -15.62 -11.73
CA ALA A 62 -15.35 -15.03 -13.05
C ALA A 62 -13.90 -15.09 -13.52
N LYS A 63 -13.63 -14.47 -14.66
CA LYS A 63 -12.28 -14.20 -15.12
C LYS A 63 -12.05 -12.69 -15.21
N VAL A 64 -10.84 -12.26 -14.85
CA VAL A 64 -10.32 -10.92 -15.08
C VAL A 64 -8.99 -11.07 -15.81
N ASP A 65 -8.92 -10.56 -17.05
CA ASP A 65 -7.78 -10.74 -17.94
C ASP A 65 -7.34 -12.24 -18.05
N GLY A 66 -8.33 -13.13 -18.20
CA GLY A 66 -8.16 -14.58 -18.32
C GLY A 66 -7.93 -15.32 -16.99
N ARG A 67 -7.68 -14.64 -15.88
CA ARG A 67 -7.39 -15.22 -14.55
C ARG A 67 -8.68 -15.46 -13.76
N THR A 68 -8.79 -16.60 -13.12
CA THR A 68 -9.95 -16.92 -12.26
C THR A 68 -9.94 -16.03 -11.01
N VAL A 69 -11.10 -15.45 -10.70
CA VAL A 69 -11.31 -14.62 -9.51
C VAL A 69 -12.64 -14.95 -8.85
N CYS A 70 -12.74 -14.70 -7.56
CA CYS A 70 -13.99 -14.73 -6.81
C CYS A 70 -14.50 -13.31 -6.59
N ILE A 71 -15.83 -13.14 -6.53
CA ILE A 71 -16.47 -11.82 -6.41
C ILE A 71 -17.55 -11.86 -5.34
N MET A 72 -17.54 -10.84 -4.49
CA MET A 72 -18.62 -10.46 -3.60
C MET A 72 -19.01 -9.01 -3.90
N ALA A 73 -20.27 -8.75 -4.24
CA ALA A 73 -20.76 -7.42 -4.55
C ALA A 73 -22.05 -7.10 -3.77
N ASN A 74 -22.04 -6.07 -2.94
CA ASN A 74 -23.27 -5.60 -2.30
C ASN A 74 -24.18 -4.93 -3.32
N ASP A 75 -25.47 -5.27 -3.29
CA ASP A 75 -26.51 -4.59 -4.04
C ASP A 75 -27.22 -3.56 -3.18
N SER A 76 -26.83 -2.30 -3.32
CA SER A 76 -27.38 -1.19 -2.55
C SER A 76 -28.85 -0.90 -2.89
N THR A 77 -29.39 -1.45 -3.98
CA THR A 77 -30.81 -1.35 -4.34
C THR A 77 -31.71 -2.24 -3.47
N VAL A 78 -31.11 -3.23 -2.78
CA VAL A 78 -31.80 -4.18 -1.88
C VAL A 78 -31.45 -3.85 -0.43
N LYS A 79 -32.39 -3.26 0.30
CA LYS A 79 -32.18 -2.84 1.72
C LYS A 79 -30.84 -2.11 1.96
N ALA A 80 -30.44 -1.24 1.01
CA ALA A 80 -29.18 -0.50 1.04
C ALA A 80 -27.93 -1.40 1.18
N GLY A 81 -27.94 -2.59 0.61
CA GLY A 81 -26.84 -3.57 0.69
C GLY A 81 -26.56 -4.11 2.09
N SER A 82 -27.51 -3.94 3.02
CA SER A 82 -27.34 -4.35 4.42
C SER A 82 -27.32 -5.87 4.56
N TRP A 83 -26.65 -6.34 5.63
CA TRP A 83 -26.42 -7.74 5.89
C TRP A 83 -27.54 -8.39 6.69
N GLY A 84 -28.16 -9.42 6.12
CA GLY A 84 -29.01 -10.37 6.81
C GLY A 84 -28.37 -11.74 6.86
N ARG A 85 -29.14 -12.73 7.33
CA ARG A 85 -28.64 -14.10 7.51
C ARG A 85 -28.07 -14.68 6.21
N ARG A 86 -28.77 -14.52 5.09
CA ARG A 86 -28.34 -15.10 3.81
C ARG A 86 -27.24 -14.30 3.15
N THR A 87 -27.19 -12.99 3.38
CA THR A 87 -26.07 -12.16 2.95
C THR A 87 -24.76 -12.67 3.57
N VAL A 88 -24.73 -12.86 4.90
CA VAL A 88 -23.55 -13.36 5.61
C VAL A 88 -23.16 -14.75 5.10
N GLU A 89 -24.12 -15.68 4.96
CA GLU A 89 -23.85 -17.02 4.46
C GLU A 89 -23.26 -17.03 3.04
N LYS A 90 -23.76 -16.16 2.14
CA LYS A 90 -23.19 -16.02 0.78
C LYS A 90 -21.77 -15.49 0.80
N ILE A 91 -21.49 -14.50 1.66
CA ILE A 91 -20.12 -13.96 1.81
C ILE A 91 -19.17 -15.05 2.33
N LEU A 92 -19.58 -15.82 3.33
CA LEU A 92 -18.76 -16.93 3.83
C LEU A 92 -18.50 -17.98 2.76
N ARG A 93 -19.50 -18.35 1.95
CA ARG A 93 -19.35 -19.32 0.87
C ARG A 93 -18.37 -18.84 -0.19
N ILE A 94 -18.44 -17.60 -0.62
CA ILE A 94 -17.49 -17.11 -1.64
C ILE A 94 -16.07 -17.01 -1.09
N GLN A 95 -15.88 -16.71 0.20
CA GLN A 95 -14.58 -16.78 0.85
C GLN A 95 -14.05 -18.23 0.92
N GLU A 96 -14.93 -19.20 1.21
CA GLU A 96 -14.60 -20.62 1.20
C GLU A 96 -14.23 -21.07 -0.22
N THR A 97 -14.99 -20.66 -1.24
CA THR A 97 -14.68 -20.91 -2.66
C THR A 97 -13.32 -20.31 -3.04
N ALA A 98 -13.04 -19.06 -2.65
CA ALA A 98 -11.75 -18.41 -2.93
C ALA A 98 -10.57 -19.16 -2.28
N ARG A 99 -10.76 -19.67 -1.05
CA ARG A 99 -9.77 -20.52 -0.39
C ARG A 99 -9.53 -21.81 -1.17
N ASP A 100 -10.60 -22.50 -1.54
CA ASP A 100 -10.52 -23.82 -2.17
C ASP A 100 -9.95 -23.75 -3.60
N LEU A 101 -10.29 -22.68 -4.34
CA LEU A 101 -9.71 -22.38 -5.65
C LEU A 101 -8.33 -21.72 -5.54
N ARG A 102 -7.96 -21.18 -4.37
CA ARG A 102 -6.78 -20.35 -4.16
C ARG A 102 -6.73 -19.19 -5.17
N ALA A 103 -7.86 -18.53 -5.36
CA ALA A 103 -8.04 -17.47 -6.36
C ALA A 103 -8.25 -16.09 -5.70
N PRO A 104 -7.84 -14.98 -6.33
CA PRO A 104 -8.07 -13.64 -5.85
C PRO A 104 -9.54 -13.37 -5.56
N LEU A 105 -9.82 -12.59 -4.51
CA LEU A 105 -11.18 -12.25 -4.10
C LEU A 105 -11.40 -10.73 -4.16
N PHE A 106 -12.37 -10.31 -4.96
CA PHE A 106 -12.83 -8.94 -5.05
C PHE A 106 -14.04 -8.70 -4.14
N TYR A 107 -13.94 -7.67 -3.31
CA TYR A 107 -15.04 -7.15 -2.50
C TYR A 107 -15.51 -5.83 -3.10
N LEU A 108 -16.68 -5.83 -3.75
CA LEU A 108 -17.34 -4.64 -4.30
C LEU A 108 -18.34 -4.13 -3.26
N VAL A 109 -17.89 -3.22 -2.39
CA VAL A 109 -18.60 -2.88 -1.16
C VAL A 109 -19.46 -1.64 -1.33
N ASP A 110 -20.75 -1.77 -0.93
CA ASP A 110 -21.73 -0.70 -0.87
C ASP A 110 -22.84 -1.11 0.09
N SER A 111 -22.61 -0.95 1.42
CA SER A 111 -23.44 -1.55 2.46
C SER A 111 -23.71 -0.63 3.63
N ALA A 112 -24.97 -0.51 4.01
CA ALA A 112 -25.38 0.20 5.22
C ALA A 112 -25.09 -0.58 6.54
N GLY A 113 -24.42 -1.75 6.47
CA GLY A 113 -24.09 -2.56 7.65
C GLY A 113 -25.14 -3.60 7.98
N ALA A 114 -25.26 -3.99 9.25
CA ALA A 114 -26.10 -5.08 9.70
C ALA A 114 -27.61 -4.72 9.75
N ARG A 115 -28.46 -5.65 9.33
CA ARG A 115 -29.91 -5.58 9.58
C ARG A 115 -30.18 -5.93 11.04
N ILE A 116 -30.59 -4.94 11.83
CA ILE A 116 -30.87 -5.13 13.27
C ILE A 116 -31.99 -6.17 13.50
N THR A 117 -32.95 -6.27 12.58
CA THR A 117 -34.03 -7.27 12.64
C THR A 117 -33.55 -8.70 12.54
N ASP A 118 -32.39 -8.94 11.92
CA ASP A 118 -31.82 -10.27 11.67
C ASP A 118 -30.66 -10.58 12.62
N GLN A 119 -30.43 -9.77 13.67
CA GLN A 119 -29.20 -9.79 14.47
C GLN A 119 -28.92 -11.16 15.12
N ILE A 120 -29.93 -11.89 15.56
CA ILE A 120 -29.76 -13.19 16.22
C ILE A 120 -29.23 -14.24 15.24
N GLU A 121 -29.77 -14.24 14.02
CA GLU A 121 -29.43 -15.22 12.98
C GLU A 121 -28.11 -14.94 12.27
N MET A 122 -27.73 -13.63 12.18
CA MET A 122 -26.58 -13.24 11.34
C MET A 122 -25.35 -12.82 12.14
N PHE A 123 -25.45 -12.47 13.42
CA PHE A 123 -24.34 -11.82 14.13
C PHE A 123 -23.54 -12.75 15.05
N PRO A 124 -24.11 -13.42 16.11
CA PRO A 124 -23.32 -14.05 17.16
C PRO A 124 -22.87 -15.50 16.83
N GLY A 125 -23.43 -16.11 15.81
CA GLY A 125 -23.23 -17.53 15.51
C GLY A 125 -21.85 -17.87 14.95
N ARG A 126 -21.49 -19.17 14.97
CA ARG A 126 -20.24 -19.68 14.36
C ARG A 126 -20.09 -19.33 12.88
N ARG A 127 -21.21 -19.20 12.17
CA ARG A 127 -21.31 -18.71 10.79
C ARG A 127 -21.95 -17.32 10.74
N GLY A 128 -21.80 -16.52 11.80
CA GLY A 128 -22.22 -15.13 11.83
C GLY A 128 -21.21 -14.19 11.20
N ALA A 129 -21.52 -12.90 11.23
CA ALA A 129 -20.75 -11.84 10.58
C ALA A 129 -19.26 -11.81 10.99
N GLY A 130 -18.95 -12.12 12.25
CA GLY A 130 -17.56 -12.20 12.71
C GLY A 130 -16.72 -13.26 11.97
N ARG A 131 -17.35 -14.29 11.41
CA ARG A 131 -16.66 -15.31 10.64
C ARG A 131 -16.10 -14.78 9.31
N ILE A 132 -16.72 -13.72 8.77
CA ILE A 132 -16.21 -13.04 7.56
C ILE A 132 -14.79 -12.53 7.81
N PHE A 133 -14.58 -11.84 8.92
CA PHE A 133 -13.27 -11.27 9.28
C PHE A 133 -12.24 -12.34 9.62
N TYR A 134 -12.68 -13.39 10.35
CA TYR A 134 -11.81 -14.54 10.60
C TYR A 134 -11.31 -15.14 9.27
N ASN A 135 -12.20 -15.35 8.30
CA ASN A 135 -11.83 -15.90 7.00
C ASN A 135 -10.90 -14.94 6.23
N GLN A 136 -11.14 -13.62 6.25
CA GLN A 136 -10.24 -12.65 5.62
C GLN A 136 -8.82 -12.73 6.18
N VAL A 137 -8.68 -12.86 7.49
CA VAL A 137 -7.36 -13.03 8.14
C VAL A 137 -6.71 -14.35 7.72
N GLN A 138 -7.48 -15.45 7.62
CA GLN A 138 -6.94 -16.73 7.14
C GLN A 138 -6.51 -16.69 5.66
N LEU A 139 -7.16 -15.87 4.85
CA LEU A 139 -6.85 -15.68 3.42
C LEU A 139 -5.74 -14.66 3.18
N SER A 140 -5.49 -13.79 4.16
CA SER A 140 -4.45 -12.74 4.06
C SER A 140 -3.08 -13.36 3.81
N GLY A 141 -2.39 -12.86 2.78
CA GLY A 141 -1.11 -13.40 2.33
C GLY A 141 -1.19 -14.76 1.63
N GLN A 142 -2.39 -15.34 1.46
CA GLN A 142 -2.59 -16.59 0.70
C GLN A 142 -3.11 -16.31 -0.71
N ILE A 143 -4.03 -15.39 -0.82
CA ILE A 143 -4.63 -14.90 -2.08
C ILE A 143 -4.79 -13.39 -2.02
N PRO A 144 -4.72 -12.68 -3.15
CA PRO A 144 -5.03 -11.26 -3.21
C PRO A 144 -6.48 -10.97 -2.79
N GLN A 145 -6.67 -10.04 -1.86
CA GLN A 145 -7.97 -9.54 -1.41
C GLN A 145 -8.10 -8.06 -1.77
N ILE A 146 -8.96 -7.73 -2.71
CA ILE A 146 -9.05 -6.40 -3.32
C ILE A 146 -10.42 -5.80 -3.01
N CYS A 147 -10.45 -4.66 -2.32
CA CYS A 147 -11.68 -3.94 -2.03
C CYS A 147 -11.86 -2.74 -2.97
N LEU A 148 -13.01 -2.70 -3.64
CA LEU A 148 -13.54 -1.52 -4.33
C LEU A 148 -14.71 -0.99 -3.52
N LEU A 149 -14.54 0.16 -2.89
CA LEU A 149 -15.55 0.78 -2.05
C LEU A 149 -16.30 1.86 -2.84
N PHE A 150 -17.54 1.57 -3.17
CA PHE A 150 -18.40 2.38 -4.03
C PHE A 150 -19.46 3.17 -3.28
N GLY A 151 -19.67 2.82 -2.03
CA GLY A 151 -20.65 3.44 -1.14
C GLY A 151 -20.23 3.34 0.32
N PRO A 152 -21.17 3.40 1.27
CA PRO A 152 -20.84 3.23 2.67
C PRO A 152 -20.38 1.81 2.99
N SER A 153 -19.51 1.70 3.98
CA SER A 153 -19.19 0.47 4.71
C SER A 153 -19.27 0.79 6.20
N ALA A 154 -20.46 0.56 6.77
CA ALA A 154 -20.85 1.06 8.07
C ALA A 154 -20.59 0.04 9.19
N ALA A 155 -20.27 0.55 10.39
CA ALA A 155 -20.09 -0.22 11.62
C ALA A 155 -19.09 -1.38 11.46
N GLY A 156 -19.45 -2.58 11.87
CA GLY A 156 -18.60 -3.77 11.67
C GLY A 156 -18.25 -4.04 10.20
N GLY A 157 -19.07 -3.59 9.25
CA GLY A 157 -18.81 -3.69 7.82
C GLY A 157 -17.53 -2.98 7.38
N ALA A 158 -17.13 -1.92 8.07
CA ALA A 158 -15.90 -1.16 7.79
C ALA A 158 -14.62 -2.03 7.90
N TYR A 159 -14.69 -3.15 8.58
CA TYR A 159 -13.56 -4.07 8.68
C TYR A 159 -13.35 -4.93 7.42
N ILE A 160 -14.37 -5.10 6.55
CA ILE A 160 -14.14 -5.80 5.25
C ILE A 160 -13.06 -5.07 4.44
N PRO A 161 -13.20 -3.77 4.12
CA PRO A 161 -12.12 -3.03 3.45
C PRO A 161 -10.80 -3.09 4.24
N ALA A 162 -10.86 -2.88 5.55
CA ALA A 162 -9.65 -2.77 6.38
C ALA A 162 -8.78 -4.04 6.41
N PHE A 163 -9.36 -5.23 6.20
CA PHE A 163 -8.64 -6.50 6.08
C PHE A 163 -8.18 -6.84 4.66
N CYS A 164 -8.59 -6.07 3.66
CA CYS A 164 -8.12 -6.28 2.28
C CYS A 164 -6.69 -5.76 2.08
N ASP A 165 -6.00 -6.28 1.09
CA ASP A 165 -4.64 -5.87 0.74
C ASP A 165 -4.60 -4.46 0.18
N VAL A 166 -5.65 -4.06 -0.52
CA VAL A 166 -5.84 -2.72 -1.07
C VAL A 166 -7.30 -2.28 -0.98
N VAL A 167 -7.49 -0.98 -0.70
CA VAL A 167 -8.80 -0.33 -0.62
C VAL A 167 -8.85 0.83 -1.61
N VAL A 168 -9.63 0.65 -2.68
CA VAL A 168 -9.89 1.69 -3.68
C VAL A 168 -11.21 2.37 -3.35
N MET A 169 -11.21 3.67 -3.16
CA MET A 169 -12.38 4.44 -2.74
C MET A 169 -12.82 5.44 -3.81
N VAL A 170 -14.12 5.53 -4.06
CA VAL A 170 -14.70 6.51 -4.99
C VAL A 170 -15.05 7.80 -4.23
N ASP A 171 -14.49 8.92 -4.67
CA ASP A 171 -14.68 10.24 -4.06
C ASP A 171 -16.17 10.63 -4.00
N GLY A 172 -16.60 11.21 -2.89
CA GLY A 172 -17.97 11.68 -2.67
C GLY A 172 -19.03 10.58 -2.44
N ASN A 173 -18.74 9.31 -2.75
CA ASN A 173 -19.68 8.20 -2.56
C ASN A 173 -19.17 7.18 -1.52
N ALA A 174 -17.90 6.84 -1.53
CA ALA A 174 -17.33 5.85 -0.63
C ALA A 174 -17.09 6.41 0.77
N SER A 175 -17.45 5.64 1.80
CA SER A 175 -17.16 5.99 3.19
C SER A 175 -16.98 4.75 4.06
N MET A 176 -16.13 4.85 5.08
CA MET A 176 -15.97 3.85 6.14
C MET A 176 -16.08 4.52 7.50
N TYR A 177 -16.83 3.93 8.42
CA TYR A 177 -16.98 4.49 9.77
C TYR A 177 -17.56 3.47 10.74
N LEU A 178 -17.20 3.56 12.02
CA LEU A 178 -17.74 2.68 13.06
C LEU A 178 -19.11 3.15 13.55
N GLY A 179 -19.29 4.45 13.75
CA GLY A 179 -20.56 5.07 14.09
C GLY A 179 -20.93 6.17 13.12
N SER A 180 -22.23 6.36 12.83
CA SER A 180 -22.66 7.43 11.95
C SER A 180 -22.46 8.82 12.59
N PRO A 181 -22.44 9.92 11.82
CA PRO A 181 -22.41 11.29 12.37
C PRO A 181 -23.50 11.54 13.41
N ARG A 182 -24.70 10.99 13.19
CA ARG A 182 -25.79 11.06 14.17
C ARG A 182 -25.45 10.36 15.48
N MET A 183 -24.75 9.22 15.43
CA MET A 183 -24.29 8.55 16.66
C MET A 183 -23.22 9.37 17.37
N ALA A 184 -22.28 9.97 16.63
CA ALA A 184 -21.26 10.85 17.21
C ALA A 184 -21.93 12.05 17.93
N GLU A 185 -22.92 12.68 17.32
CA GLU A 185 -23.68 13.76 17.95
C GLU A 185 -24.40 13.28 19.21
N MET A 186 -25.04 12.11 19.18
CA MET A 186 -25.82 11.60 20.33
C MET A 186 -24.94 11.12 21.49
N VAL A 187 -23.77 10.53 21.21
CA VAL A 187 -22.93 9.87 22.24
C VAL A 187 -21.88 10.82 22.82
N ILE A 188 -21.25 11.63 21.98
CA ILE A 188 -20.14 12.51 22.39
C ILE A 188 -20.37 13.98 22.06
N GLY A 189 -21.56 14.36 21.52
CA GLY A 189 -21.92 15.74 21.19
C GLY A 189 -21.20 16.32 19.98
N GLU A 190 -20.50 15.49 19.18
CA GLU A 190 -19.74 15.94 18.01
C GLU A 190 -20.65 16.10 16.79
N LYS A 191 -20.72 17.31 16.25
CA LYS A 191 -21.42 17.61 14.99
C LYS A 191 -20.40 17.59 13.83
N VAL A 192 -20.52 16.61 12.98
CA VAL A 192 -19.59 16.37 11.87
C VAL A 192 -20.34 15.81 10.66
N THR A 193 -19.85 16.10 9.46
CA THR A 193 -20.38 15.47 8.24
C THR A 193 -19.82 14.07 8.06
N LEU A 194 -20.51 13.23 7.29
CA LEU A 194 -20.01 11.89 6.95
C LEU A 194 -18.68 11.96 6.18
N GLU A 195 -18.55 12.92 5.27
CA GLU A 195 -17.34 13.11 4.47
C GLU A 195 -16.12 13.49 5.33
N GLU A 196 -16.30 14.38 6.31
CA GLU A 196 -15.23 14.74 7.24
C GLU A 196 -14.83 13.61 8.17
N MET A 197 -15.79 12.81 8.65
CA MET A 197 -15.56 11.76 9.63
C MET A 197 -15.07 10.44 9.00
N GLY A 198 -15.58 10.09 7.83
CA GLY A 198 -15.35 8.76 7.25
C GLY A 198 -15.34 8.72 5.72
N GLY A 199 -15.24 9.87 5.04
CA GLY A 199 -15.25 9.95 3.59
C GLY A 199 -13.96 9.46 2.94
N ALA A 200 -14.04 9.22 1.64
CA ALA A 200 -12.93 8.67 0.85
C ALA A 200 -11.66 9.52 0.94
N LYS A 201 -11.79 10.83 0.84
CA LYS A 201 -10.67 11.77 0.87
C LYS A 201 -9.95 11.74 2.22
N MET A 202 -10.71 11.73 3.33
CA MET A 202 -10.17 11.63 4.67
C MET A 202 -9.39 10.32 4.86
N HIS A 203 -9.96 9.19 4.44
CA HIS A 203 -9.28 7.89 4.59
C HIS A 203 -8.05 7.74 3.70
N CYS A 204 -8.07 8.29 2.48
CA CYS A 204 -6.93 8.22 1.57
C CYS A 204 -5.80 9.21 1.90
N SER A 205 -6.06 10.27 2.69
CA SER A 205 -5.06 11.33 2.94
C SER A 205 -4.69 11.53 4.41
N VAL A 206 -5.55 11.13 5.35
CA VAL A 206 -5.35 11.40 6.79
C VAL A 206 -5.22 10.10 7.58
N SER A 207 -6.20 9.20 7.52
CA SER A 207 -6.15 7.96 8.32
C SER A 207 -5.30 6.84 7.69
N GLY A 208 -5.04 6.92 6.39
CA GLY A 208 -4.33 5.87 5.67
C GLY A 208 -5.11 4.55 5.52
N CYS A 209 -6.39 4.50 5.86
CA CYS A 209 -7.21 3.30 5.65
C CYS A 209 -7.56 3.07 4.18
N GLY A 210 -7.69 4.14 3.37
CA GLY A 210 -7.83 4.08 1.93
C GLY A 210 -6.47 4.09 1.22
N ASP A 211 -6.34 3.31 0.17
CA ASP A 211 -5.09 3.24 -0.60
C ASP A 211 -5.14 4.11 -1.86
N VAL A 212 -6.29 4.18 -2.51
CA VAL A 212 -6.47 4.88 -3.79
C VAL A 212 -7.78 5.64 -3.82
N LEU A 213 -7.71 6.91 -4.18
CA LEU A 213 -8.86 7.78 -4.40
C LEU A 213 -9.15 7.87 -5.90
N CYS A 214 -10.31 7.40 -6.34
CA CYS A 214 -10.78 7.48 -7.72
C CYS A 214 -11.94 8.46 -7.85
N LYS A 215 -12.06 9.12 -8.99
CA LYS A 215 -13.16 10.06 -9.24
C LYS A 215 -14.46 9.34 -9.58
N THR A 216 -14.37 8.22 -10.29
CA THR A 216 -15.52 7.46 -10.77
C THR A 216 -15.39 5.98 -10.44
N GLU A 217 -16.51 5.24 -10.49
CA GLU A 217 -16.49 3.78 -10.33
C GLU A 217 -15.74 3.11 -11.49
N ASP A 218 -15.80 3.65 -12.71
CA ASP A 218 -15.05 3.14 -13.86
C ASP A 218 -13.54 3.27 -13.66
N ASP A 219 -13.07 4.40 -13.12
CA ASP A 219 -11.66 4.59 -12.77
C ASP A 219 -11.20 3.57 -11.71
N ALA A 220 -12.04 3.33 -10.71
CA ALA A 220 -11.76 2.36 -9.64
C ALA A 220 -11.66 0.92 -10.18
N ILE A 221 -12.57 0.53 -11.06
CA ILE A 221 -12.57 -0.78 -11.71
C ILE A 221 -11.34 -0.95 -12.62
N ALA A 222 -11.03 0.05 -13.44
CA ALA A 222 -9.85 0.04 -14.31
C ALA A 222 -8.56 -0.05 -13.49
N TRP A 223 -8.47 0.71 -12.40
CA TRP A 223 -7.33 0.65 -11.48
C TRP A 223 -7.16 -0.73 -10.86
N ALA A 224 -8.25 -1.36 -10.41
CA ALA A 224 -8.21 -2.67 -9.76
C ALA A 224 -7.80 -3.80 -10.75
N ARG A 225 -8.25 -3.75 -12.01
CA ARG A 225 -7.77 -4.65 -13.06
C ARG A 225 -6.26 -4.50 -13.27
N ARG A 226 -5.78 -3.26 -13.36
CA ARG A 226 -4.35 -2.96 -13.48
C ARG A 226 -3.55 -3.47 -12.27
N TYR A 227 -4.05 -3.24 -11.06
CA TYR A 227 -3.42 -3.70 -9.81
C TYR A 227 -3.30 -5.23 -9.77
N LEU A 228 -4.35 -5.96 -10.14
CA LEU A 228 -4.31 -7.41 -10.24
C LEU A 228 -3.19 -7.90 -11.17
N GLY A 229 -2.87 -7.14 -12.22
CA GLY A 229 -1.80 -7.44 -13.16
C GLY A 229 -0.39 -7.43 -12.56
N TYR A 230 -0.19 -6.91 -11.36
CA TYR A 230 1.10 -6.95 -10.63
C TYR A 230 1.19 -8.10 -9.63
N LEU A 231 0.09 -8.75 -9.30
CA LEU A 231 0.04 -9.79 -8.28
C LEU A 231 -0.02 -11.19 -8.91
N PRO A 232 0.56 -12.21 -8.26
CA PRO A 232 0.30 -13.61 -8.62
C PRO A 232 -1.17 -13.97 -8.32
N GLU A 233 -1.60 -15.15 -8.73
CA GLU A 233 -2.92 -15.65 -8.32
C GLU A 233 -2.96 -16.00 -6.83
N ARG A 234 -1.83 -16.46 -6.30
CA ARG A 234 -1.67 -16.90 -4.90
C ARG A 234 -0.21 -16.87 -4.48
N THR A 235 0.02 -16.94 -3.17
CA THR A 235 1.37 -17.06 -2.62
C THR A 235 2.11 -18.29 -3.19
N GLY A 236 3.41 -18.18 -3.33
CA GLY A 236 4.29 -19.23 -3.88
C GLY A 236 4.32 -19.30 -5.41
N GLU A 237 3.60 -18.41 -6.09
CA GLU A 237 3.68 -18.22 -7.54
C GLU A 237 4.37 -16.89 -7.86
N PRO A 238 5.16 -16.81 -8.93
CA PRO A 238 5.77 -15.54 -9.32
C PRO A 238 4.71 -14.57 -9.85
N PRO A 239 4.91 -13.24 -9.68
CA PRO A 239 4.11 -12.24 -10.34
C PRO A 239 4.12 -12.39 -11.87
N PRO A 240 3.04 -12.01 -12.56
CA PRO A 240 2.95 -12.19 -14.00
C PRO A 240 3.91 -11.26 -14.76
N ASP A 241 4.60 -11.79 -15.75
CA ASP A 241 5.45 -11.03 -16.67
C ASP A 241 4.61 -10.20 -17.63
N ALA A 242 5.21 -9.14 -18.17
CA ALA A 242 4.66 -8.36 -19.27
C ALA A 242 5.76 -8.08 -20.32
N PRO A 243 5.39 -7.66 -21.53
CA PRO A 243 6.37 -7.21 -22.50
C PRO A 243 7.21 -6.06 -21.92
N ALA A 244 8.53 -6.18 -22.02
CA ALA A 244 9.46 -5.15 -21.59
C ALA A 244 9.26 -3.86 -22.38
N LYS A 245 9.34 -2.72 -21.68
CA LYS A 245 9.28 -1.40 -22.29
C LYS A 245 10.52 -0.59 -21.89
N ALA A 246 10.96 0.29 -22.79
CA ALA A 246 11.98 1.26 -22.43
C ALA A 246 11.47 2.18 -21.29
N PRO A 247 12.34 2.71 -20.43
CA PRO A 247 11.96 3.77 -19.51
C PRO A 247 11.63 5.06 -20.32
N LYS A 248 11.07 6.05 -19.63
CA LYS A 248 10.71 7.33 -20.23
C LYS A 248 11.92 8.03 -20.88
N SER A 249 13.09 7.81 -20.32
CA SER A 249 14.37 8.25 -20.92
C SER A 249 15.46 7.17 -20.72
N SER A 250 16.70 7.48 -21.08
CA SER A 250 17.80 6.51 -21.02
C SER A 250 18.54 6.44 -19.68
N GLY A 251 18.04 7.04 -18.61
CA GLY A 251 18.71 7.15 -17.31
C GLY A 251 19.82 8.20 -17.24
N LYS A 252 20.18 8.84 -18.35
CA LYS A 252 21.27 9.84 -18.40
C LYS A 252 20.98 11.10 -17.59
N ARG A 253 19.72 11.33 -17.26
CA ARG A 253 19.25 12.53 -16.53
C ARG A 253 19.26 12.35 -15.00
N ILE A 254 19.58 11.18 -14.45
CA ILE A 254 19.51 10.96 -13.00
C ILE A 254 20.43 11.92 -12.26
N GLU A 255 21.66 12.15 -12.75
CA GLU A 255 22.61 13.10 -12.17
C GLU A 255 22.15 14.55 -12.27
N GLU A 256 21.27 14.87 -13.23
CA GLU A 256 20.67 16.20 -13.36
C GLU A 256 19.48 16.36 -12.41
N ILE A 257 18.74 15.26 -12.13
CA ILE A 257 17.59 15.24 -11.23
C ILE A 257 18.02 15.31 -9.78
N VAL A 258 19.08 14.58 -9.41
CA VAL A 258 19.59 14.47 -8.04
C VAL A 258 20.65 15.53 -7.80
N PRO A 259 20.35 16.62 -7.06
CA PRO A 259 21.34 17.69 -6.82
C PRO A 259 22.44 17.20 -5.88
N ALA A 260 23.68 17.64 -6.15
CA ALA A 260 24.83 17.35 -5.29
C ALA A 260 24.69 17.99 -3.90
N ASP A 261 24.02 19.15 -3.80
CA ASP A 261 23.70 19.77 -2.52
C ASP A 261 22.61 19.00 -1.80
N GLU A 262 22.96 18.35 -0.68
CA GLU A 262 22.05 17.53 0.12
C GLU A 262 20.85 18.29 0.74
N ASN A 263 20.93 19.64 0.81
CA ASN A 263 19.85 20.48 1.31
C ASN A 263 18.80 20.83 0.25
N LYS A 264 19.11 20.64 -1.02
CA LYS A 264 18.16 20.86 -2.11
C LYS A 264 17.24 19.68 -2.27
N SER A 265 15.94 19.94 -2.30
CA SER A 265 14.95 18.90 -2.58
C SER A 265 14.93 18.54 -4.07
N PHE A 266 14.50 17.33 -4.38
CA PHE A 266 14.21 16.86 -5.73
C PHE A 266 13.02 15.90 -5.71
N ASP A 267 12.50 15.58 -6.88
CA ASP A 267 11.37 14.66 -7.03
C ASP A 267 11.88 13.24 -7.32
N MET A 268 11.81 12.34 -6.33
CA MET A 268 12.22 10.94 -6.48
C MET A 268 11.39 10.21 -7.54
N MET A 269 10.15 10.66 -7.79
CA MET A 269 9.34 10.09 -8.87
C MET A 269 10.00 10.25 -10.23
N ALA A 270 10.72 11.36 -10.46
CA ALA A 270 11.46 11.55 -11.69
C ALA A 270 12.60 10.51 -11.85
N VAL A 271 13.27 10.16 -10.75
CA VAL A 271 14.29 9.09 -10.73
C VAL A 271 13.65 7.73 -11.03
N ILE A 272 12.51 7.42 -10.40
CA ILE A 272 11.78 6.17 -10.65
C ILE A 272 11.44 6.03 -12.13
N HIS A 273 10.96 7.09 -12.77
CA HIS A 273 10.59 7.06 -14.20
C HIS A 273 11.78 6.87 -15.16
N GLU A 274 13.00 7.14 -14.71
CA GLU A 274 14.22 6.84 -15.49
C GLU A 274 14.63 5.36 -15.38
N ILE A 275 14.10 4.62 -14.40
CA ILE A 275 14.50 3.24 -14.08
C ILE A 275 13.45 2.24 -14.59
N VAL A 276 12.16 2.53 -14.37
CA VAL A 276 11.09 1.57 -14.61
C VAL A 276 10.54 1.64 -16.04
N ASP A 277 9.89 0.58 -16.48
CA ASP A 277 9.20 0.52 -17.77
C ASP A 277 8.16 1.64 -17.87
N GLU A 278 8.13 2.35 -19.00
CA GLU A 278 7.19 3.45 -19.21
C GLU A 278 5.74 3.02 -18.99
N GLY A 279 5.02 3.80 -18.18
CA GLY A 279 3.62 3.56 -17.84
C GLY A 279 3.38 2.42 -16.84
N SER A 280 4.44 1.78 -16.30
CA SER A 280 4.28 0.68 -15.34
C SER A 280 4.10 1.12 -13.89
N TRP A 281 4.37 2.36 -13.51
CA TRP A 281 4.24 2.82 -12.13
C TRP A 281 2.79 2.78 -11.63
N CYS A 282 2.54 2.06 -10.53
CA CYS A 282 1.24 1.94 -9.88
C CYS A 282 1.39 2.26 -8.39
N GLU A 283 1.16 3.52 -8.03
CA GLU A 283 1.37 4.03 -6.67
C GLU A 283 0.27 3.57 -5.72
N ILE A 284 0.68 3.19 -4.49
CA ILE A 284 -0.19 2.83 -3.38
C ILE A 284 -0.08 3.94 -2.33
N LYS A 285 -1.22 4.42 -1.79
CA LYS A 285 -1.31 5.49 -0.79
C LYS A 285 -0.65 6.81 -1.24
N GLN A 286 -0.92 7.21 -2.48
CA GLN A 286 -0.33 8.42 -3.07
C GLN A 286 -0.58 9.69 -2.22
N LEU A 287 -1.74 9.80 -1.59
CA LEU A 287 -2.15 10.97 -0.83
C LEU A 287 -1.73 10.93 0.65
N PHE A 288 -1.34 9.75 1.16
CA PHE A 288 -0.98 9.53 2.56
C PHE A 288 0.54 9.41 2.71
N ALA A 289 1.11 10.02 3.76
CA ALA A 289 2.54 9.97 4.06
C ALA A 289 3.41 10.17 2.82
N ARG A 290 3.30 11.36 2.20
CA ARG A 290 3.85 11.66 0.87
C ARG A 290 5.38 11.75 0.84
N GLU A 291 6.02 11.80 1.98
CA GLU A 291 7.49 11.78 2.15
C GLU A 291 8.10 10.41 1.85
N ILE A 292 7.26 9.37 1.67
CA ILE A 292 7.66 8.06 1.17
C ILE A 292 6.74 7.61 0.04
N LEU A 293 7.31 7.08 -1.02
CA LEU A 293 6.62 6.48 -2.16
C LEU A 293 6.60 4.97 -1.99
N THR A 294 5.45 4.37 -2.22
CA THR A 294 5.27 2.93 -2.31
C THR A 294 4.44 2.60 -3.54
N GLY A 295 4.85 1.64 -4.32
CA GLY A 295 4.11 1.27 -5.52
C GLY A 295 4.75 0.12 -6.28
N PHE A 296 3.97 -0.48 -7.16
CA PHE A 296 4.45 -1.47 -8.09
C PHE A 296 4.94 -0.81 -9.38
N ALA A 297 5.94 -1.44 -9.97
CA ALA A 297 6.45 -1.08 -11.28
C ALA A 297 6.94 -2.32 -12.03
N ARG A 298 7.49 -2.12 -13.22
CA ARG A 298 8.20 -3.17 -13.95
C ARG A 298 9.57 -2.68 -14.37
N ILE A 299 10.52 -3.58 -14.33
CA ILE A 299 11.85 -3.42 -14.91
C ILE A 299 12.04 -4.57 -15.90
N GLU A 300 12.16 -4.26 -17.19
CA GLU A 300 12.23 -5.25 -18.28
C GLU A 300 11.06 -6.26 -18.24
N GLY A 301 9.86 -5.74 -18.00
CA GLY A 301 8.62 -6.52 -17.93
C GLY A 301 8.39 -7.25 -16.62
N LYS A 302 9.39 -7.38 -15.75
CA LYS A 302 9.30 -8.07 -14.44
C LYS A 302 8.77 -7.13 -13.36
N VAL A 303 7.86 -7.61 -12.53
CA VAL A 303 7.27 -6.83 -11.44
C VAL A 303 8.31 -6.57 -10.34
N VAL A 304 8.29 -5.35 -9.81
CA VAL A 304 9.06 -4.94 -8.64
C VAL A 304 8.22 -4.02 -7.75
N GLY A 305 8.28 -4.22 -6.44
CA GLY A 305 7.77 -3.27 -5.44
C GLY A 305 8.84 -2.23 -5.12
N VAL A 306 8.48 -0.96 -5.19
CA VAL A 306 9.40 0.14 -4.93
C VAL A 306 9.03 0.84 -3.63
N VAL A 307 10.01 1.01 -2.74
CA VAL A 307 9.95 1.82 -1.52
C VAL A 307 11.00 2.92 -1.65
N ALA A 308 10.57 4.17 -1.72
CA ALA A 308 11.49 5.27 -2.01
C ALA A 308 11.20 6.50 -1.15
N ASN A 309 12.22 7.13 -0.58
CA ASN A 309 12.03 8.43 0.08
C ASN A 309 11.70 9.50 -0.96
N GLN A 310 10.82 10.44 -0.61
CA GLN A 310 10.44 11.54 -1.48
C GLN A 310 10.89 12.88 -0.89
N PRO A 311 12.10 13.35 -1.24
CA PRO A 311 12.67 14.59 -0.66
C PRO A 311 11.84 15.84 -0.92
N LYS A 312 11.01 15.85 -1.96
CA LYS A 312 10.06 16.92 -2.27
C LYS A 312 9.07 17.19 -1.13
N TRP A 313 8.80 16.17 -0.31
CA TRP A 313 7.91 16.25 0.85
C TRP A 313 8.71 16.04 2.12
N LEU A 314 8.71 17.05 3.00
CA LEU A 314 9.35 16.99 4.31
C LEU A 314 10.81 16.46 4.27
N GLY A 315 11.51 16.69 3.15
CA GLY A 315 12.90 16.24 2.97
C GLY A 315 13.12 14.73 2.92
N GLY A 316 12.07 13.92 2.76
CA GLY A 316 12.14 12.45 2.80
C GLY A 316 12.38 11.86 4.20
N VAL A 317 12.19 12.67 5.27
CA VAL A 317 12.26 12.22 6.67
C VAL A 317 11.19 11.19 6.95
N LEU A 318 11.49 10.17 7.74
CA LEU A 318 10.51 9.16 8.15
C LEU A 318 9.73 9.60 9.39
N PHE A 319 8.40 9.52 9.29
CA PHE A 319 7.43 9.77 10.35
C PHE A 319 6.70 8.48 10.73
N VAL A 320 5.78 8.56 11.70
CA VAL A 320 4.94 7.41 12.10
C VAL A 320 4.17 6.85 10.91
N ASP A 321 3.48 7.71 10.18
CA ASP A 321 2.63 7.31 9.05
C ASP A 321 3.44 6.77 7.87
N SER A 322 4.59 7.34 7.59
CA SER A 322 5.46 6.85 6.51
C SER A 322 6.09 5.49 6.83
N ALA A 323 6.45 5.27 8.09
CA ALA A 323 6.93 3.97 8.55
C ALA A 323 5.83 2.89 8.47
N ASP A 324 4.61 3.20 8.88
CA ASP A 324 3.46 2.29 8.78
C ASP A 324 3.08 1.98 7.32
N LYS A 325 3.07 3.00 6.45
CA LYS A 325 2.83 2.85 5.01
C LYS A 325 3.85 1.91 4.37
N ALA A 326 5.12 2.13 4.62
CA ALA A 326 6.21 1.32 4.07
C ALA A 326 6.17 -0.11 4.61
N ALA A 327 6.00 -0.31 5.94
CA ALA A 327 5.94 -1.63 6.55
C ALA A 327 4.83 -2.49 5.92
N ARG A 328 3.62 -1.94 5.78
CA ARG A 328 2.49 -2.65 5.17
C ARG A 328 2.78 -3.02 3.71
N PHE A 329 3.38 -2.13 2.94
CA PHE A 329 3.71 -2.38 1.54
C PHE A 329 4.80 -3.44 1.39
N ILE A 330 5.83 -3.42 2.26
CA ILE A 330 6.89 -4.44 2.28
C ILE A 330 6.30 -5.83 2.57
N TRP A 331 5.44 -5.96 3.58
CA TRP A 331 4.76 -7.22 3.87
C TRP A 331 3.86 -7.69 2.74
N LEU A 332 3.18 -6.77 2.03
CA LEU A 332 2.38 -7.10 0.86
C LEU A 332 3.25 -7.68 -0.27
N CYS A 333 4.38 -7.05 -0.55
CA CYS A 333 5.32 -7.55 -1.56
C CYS A 333 5.87 -8.93 -1.19
N ASP A 334 6.30 -9.11 0.06
CA ASP A 334 6.85 -10.37 0.54
C ASP A 334 5.82 -11.51 0.50
N ALA A 335 4.56 -11.24 0.89
CA ALA A 335 3.48 -12.21 0.87
C ALA A 335 3.14 -12.72 -0.55
N PHE A 336 3.44 -11.94 -1.58
CA PHE A 336 3.11 -12.24 -2.97
C PHE A 336 4.34 -12.33 -3.88
N GLU A 337 5.48 -12.73 -3.35
CA GLU A 337 6.72 -13.04 -4.10
C GLU A 337 7.20 -11.88 -4.99
N ILE A 338 6.94 -10.63 -4.60
CA ILE A 338 7.31 -9.44 -5.37
C ILE A 338 8.66 -8.92 -4.88
N PRO A 339 9.72 -8.92 -5.73
CA PRO A 339 11.01 -8.35 -5.37
C PRO A 339 10.92 -6.89 -4.96
N LEU A 340 11.77 -6.45 -4.02
CA LEU A 340 11.76 -5.11 -3.44
C LEU A 340 12.96 -4.28 -3.89
N LEU A 341 12.68 -3.08 -4.39
CA LEU A 341 13.66 -2.04 -4.69
C LEU A 341 13.52 -0.90 -3.68
N TYR A 342 14.58 -0.62 -2.94
CA TYR A 342 14.67 0.53 -2.05
C TYR A 342 15.49 1.64 -2.70
N LEU A 343 14.93 2.86 -2.75
CA LEU A 343 15.63 4.05 -3.23
C LEU A 343 15.76 5.04 -2.06
N ALA A 344 16.95 5.09 -1.46
CA ALA A 344 17.17 5.84 -0.24
C ALA A 344 17.67 7.26 -0.52
N ASP A 345 16.94 8.26 -0.03
CA ASP A 345 17.40 9.62 0.25
C ASP A 345 16.79 10.05 1.58
N VAL A 346 17.31 9.49 2.67
CA VAL A 346 16.72 9.58 4.01
C VAL A 346 17.67 10.23 4.99
N PRO A 347 17.30 11.40 5.56
CA PRO A 347 18.10 12.03 6.61
C PRO A 347 17.93 11.38 8.00
N GLY A 348 16.98 10.45 8.14
CA GLY A 348 16.66 9.74 9.38
C GLY A 348 15.16 9.71 9.68
N PHE A 349 14.82 9.25 10.88
CA PHE A 349 13.50 9.42 11.46
C PHE A 349 13.36 10.82 12.07
N MET A 350 12.12 11.34 12.05
CA MET A 350 11.82 12.61 12.73
C MET A 350 12.00 12.47 14.23
N ILE A 351 12.51 13.52 14.85
CA ILE A 351 12.79 13.62 16.29
C ILE A 351 11.92 14.70 16.93
N GLY A 352 11.75 14.61 18.24
CA GLY A 352 11.08 15.63 19.04
C GLY A 352 9.80 15.13 19.71
N THR A 353 9.34 15.87 20.70
CA THR A 353 8.24 15.49 21.62
C THR A 353 6.96 15.05 20.89
N LYS A 354 6.62 15.72 19.78
CA LYS A 354 5.40 15.43 19.03
C LYS A 354 5.42 14.00 18.47
N VAL A 355 6.48 13.62 17.77
CA VAL A 355 6.58 12.30 17.13
C VAL A 355 6.87 11.19 18.13
N GLU A 356 7.61 11.48 19.22
CA GLU A 356 7.79 10.53 20.32
C GLU A 356 6.45 10.17 20.97
N ARG A 357 5.59 11.15 21.23
CA ARG A 357 4.23 10.93 21.75
C ARG A 357 3.32 10.19 20.76
N GLN A 358 3.56 10.30 19.48
CA GLN A 358 2.86 9.53 18.44
C GLN A 358 3.37 8.09 18.32
N GLY A 359 4.51 7.76 18.93
CA GLY A 359 5.11 6.42 18.91
C GLY A 359 6.03 6.18 17.73
N ILE A 360 6.89 7.14 17.38
CA ILE A 360 7.85 7.03 16.27
C ILE A 360 8.75 5.80 16.40
N ILE A 361 9.20 5.46 17.63
CA ILE A 361 10.03 4.28 17.88
C ILE A 361 9.26 3.00 17.53
N ARG A 362 7.99 2.92 17.92
CA ARG A 362 7.11 1.79 17.62
C ARG A 362 6.91 1.62 16.11
N ALA A 363 6.57 2.70 15.39
CA ALA A 363 6.37 2.68 13.96
C ALA A 363 7.66 2.38 13.19
N GLY A 364 8.79 2.98 13.62
CA GLY A 364 10.11 2.68 13.06
C GLY A 364 10.52 1.22 13.26
N ALA A 365 10.29 0.66 14.45
CA ALA A 365 10.53 -0.77 14.73
C ALA A 365 9.69 -1.68 13.83
N LYS A 366 8.42 -1.29 13.56
CA LYS A 366 7.54 -2.02 12.63
C LYS A 366 8.08 -2.03 11.19
N MET A 367 8.55 -0.89 10.68
CA MET A 367 9.15 -0.81 9.36
C MET A 367 10.44 -1.66 9.27
N ILE A 368 11.32 -1.55 10.26
CA ILE A 368 12.56 -2.34 10.34
C ILE A 368 12.24 -3.85 10.43
N ALA A 369 11.21 -4.23 11.19
CA ALA A 369 10.76 -5.62 11.27
C ALA A 369 10.27 -6.12 9.91
N ALA A 370 9.49 -5.34 9.16
CA ALA A 370 9.03 -5.70 7.82
C ALA A 370 10.21 -5.90 6.85
N VAL A 371 11.19 -5.01 6.86
CA VAL A 371 12.43 -5.14 6.07
C VAL A 371 13.19 -6.43 6.42
N SER A 372 13.27 -6.73 7.72
CA SER A 372 13.99 -7.91 8.24
C SER A 372 13.27 -9.23 7.96
N GLU A 373 11.92 -9.20 7.91
CA GLU A 373 11.10 -10.39 7.63
C GLU A 373 11.00 -10.71 6.14
N ALA A 374 11.15 -9.72 5.26
CA ALA A 374 11.01 -9.92 3.83
C ALA A 374 12.07 -10.89 3.30
N THR A 375 11.60 -11.94 2.61
CA THR A 375 12.40 -13.04 2.06
C THR A 375 12.61 -12.93 0.55
N VAL A 376 11.81 -12.12 -0.11
CA VAL A 376 11.94 -11.83 -1.55
C VAL A 376 13.27 -11.15 -1.87
N PRO A 377 13.76 -11.20 -3.13
CA PRO A 377 14.92 -10.44 -3.53
C PRO A 377 14.79 -8.95 -3.15
N LYS A 378 15.81 -8.43 -2.48
CA LYS A 378 15.88 -7.03 -2.01
C LYS A 378 17.10 -6.35 -2.60
N ILE A 379 16.92 -5.25 -3.30
CA ILE A 379 18.04 -4.40 -3.76
C ILE A 379 17.85 -3.00 -3.15
N SER A 380 18.90 -2.51 -2.50
CA SER A 380 18.95 -1.15 -1.96
C SER A 380 19.86 -0.27 -2.82
N VAL A 381 19.38 0.93 -3.14
CA VAL A 381 20.16 1.95 -3.84
C VAL A 381 20.19 3.19 -2.98
N VAL A 382 21.37 3.58 -2.53
CA VAL A 382 21.57 4.87 -1.88
C VAL A 382 21.69 5.93 -2.98
N VAL A 383 20.60 6.69 -3.16
CA VAL A 383 20.51 7.73 -4.20
C VAL A 383 21.33 8.95 -3.79
N ARG A 384 21.22 9.38 -2.52
CA ARG A 384 21.98 10.51 -2.01
C ARG A 384 22.31 10.37 -0.51
N LYS A 385 21.30 10.41 0.38
CA LYS A 385 21.50 10.33 1.84
C LYS A 385 20.97 9.01 2.37
N ALA A 386 21.70 8.40 3.33
CA ALA A 386 21.19 7.32 4.14
C ALA A 386 21.78 7.43 5.55
N TYR A 387 21.07 8.16 6.45
CA TYR A 387 21.59 8.51 7.75
C TYR A 387 20.87 7.80 8.91
N GLY A 388 21.66 7.37 9.90
CA GLY A 388 21.18 6.76 11.14
C GLY A 388 20.27 5.54 10.91
N ALA A 389 19.22 5.43 11.73
CA ALA A 389 18.24 4.36 11.60
C ALA A 389 17.40 4.44 10.30
N GLY A 390 17.45 5.57 9.57
CA GLY A 390 16.88 5.67 8.23
C GLY A 390 17.56 4.71 7.25
N LEU A 391 18.89 4.52 7.35
CA LEU A 391 19.60 3.48 6.58
C LEU A 391 19.03 2.09 6.86
N TYR A 392 18.72 1.78 8.12
CA TYR A 392 18.16 0.48 8.52
C TYR A 392 16.77 0.28 7.92
N ALA A 393 15.90 1.28 8.07
CA ALA A 393 14.54 1.24 7.55
C ALA A 393 14.46 1.15 6.02
N MET A 394 15.47 1.66 5.31
CA MET A 394 15.59 1.60 3.85
C MET A 394 16.47 0.43 3.38
N CYS A 395 16.49 -0.66 4.14
CA CYS A 395 17.22 -1.90 3.81
C CYS A 395 18.72 -1.68 3.56
N GLY A 396 19.39 -1.01 4.50
CA GLY A 396 20.85 -0.87 4.44
C GLY A 396 21.58 -2.22 4.55
N PRO A 397 22.92 -2.25 4.38
CA PRO A 397 23.70 -3.49 4.24
C PRO A 397 23.50 -4.51 5.35
N ALA A 398 23.27 -4.06 6.60
CA ALA A 398 23.05 -4.94 7.75
C ALA A 398 21.68 -5.67 7.73
N PHE A 399 20.79 -5.34 6.80
CA PHE A 399 19.46 -5.94 6.64
C PHE A 399 19.37 -6.90 5.45
N GLU A 400 20.54 -7.40 5.06
CA GLU A 400 20.71 -8.44 4.05
C GLU A 400 20.00 -8.15 2.72
N PRO A 401 20.21 -6.94 2.09
CA PRO A 401 19.84 -6.80 0.70
C PRO A 401 20.72 -7.74 -0.14
N ASP A 402 20.18 -8.27 -1.23
CA ASP A 402 20.95 -9.07 -2.19
C ASP A 402 21.96 -8.22 -2.96
N ALA A 403 21.78 -6.91 -2.96
CA ALA A 403 22.78 -5.91 -3.32
C ALA A 403 22.50 -4.56 -2.69
N CYS A 404 23.54 -3.87 -2.25
CA CYS A 404 23.52 -2.48 -1.85
C CYS A 404 24.34 -1.64 -2.85
N LEU A 405 23.65 -0.82 -3.63
CA LEU A 405 24.25 0.04 -4.65
C LEU A 405 24.26 1.49 -4.18
N ALA A 406 25.12 2.30 -4.77
CA ALA A 406 25.16 3.73 -4.52
C ALA A 406 25.32 4.51 -5.83
N LEU A 407 24.64 5.65 -5.95
CA LEU A 407 24.97 6.66 -6.97
C LEU A 407 26.20 7.45 -6.51
N GLY A 408 26.87 8.14 -7.45
CA GLY A 408 28.03 8.95 -7.14
C GLY A 408 27.77 10.11 -6.16
N SER A 409 26.50 10.47 -5.94
CA SER A 409 26.04 11.46 -4.95
C SER A 409 25.77 10.89 -3.56
N ALA A 410 25.97 9.58 -3.35
CA ALA A 410 25.58 8.90 -2.13
C ALA A 410 26.47 9.22 -0.94
N SER A 411 25.84 9.30 0.24
CA SER A 411 26.50 9.48 1.54
C SER A 411 25.81 8.61 2.59
N ILE A 412 26.60 7.84 3.31
CA ILE A 412 26.12 6.94 4.37
C ILE A 412 26.84 7.31 5.67
N ALA A 413 26.08 7.60 6.72
CA ALA A 413 26.64 7.99 8.02
C ALA A 413 25.66 7.75 9.16
N VAL A 414 26.18 7.83 10.40
CA VAL A 414 25.31 7.86 11.61
C VAL A 414 24.47 9.12 11.64
N MET A 415 25.04 10.26 11.22
CA MET A 415 24.36 11.57 11.13
C MET A 415 24.87 12.33 9.92
N GLY A 416 24.06 13.22 9.36
CA GLY A 416 24.54 14.16 8.36
C GLY A 416 25.63 15.10 8.91
N PRO A 417 26.55 15.59 8.07
CA PRO A 417 27.73 16.35 8.49
C PRO A 417 27.42 17.56 9.39
N GLN A 418 26.34 18.28 9.09
CA GLN A 418 25.93 19.42 9.89
C GLN A 418 25.46 19.03 11.30
N ALA A 419 24.65 17.97 11.40
CA ALA A 419 24.14 17.48 12.68
C ALA A 419 25.28 16.86 13.52
N ALA A 420 26.17 16.09 12.88
CA ALA A 420 27.31 15.46 13.53
C ALA A 420 28.25 16.47 14.14
N VAL A 421 28.64 17.49 13.39
CA VAL A 421 29.55 18.56 13.88
C VAL A 421 28.92 19.33 15.03
N ASN A 422 27.62 19.67 14.92
CA ASN A 422 26.91 20.36 15.99
C ASN A 422 26.75 19.49 17.26
N ALA A 423 26.54 18.19 17.11
CA ALA A 423 26.37 17.32 18.26
C ALA A 423 27.71 17.00 18.97
N VAL A 424 28.76 16.69 18.20
CA VAL A 424 30.04 16.21 18.74
C VAL A 424 30.92 17.39 19.20
N TYR A 425 30.94 18.50 18.47
CA TYR A 425 31.85 19.60 18.69
C TYR A 425 31.17 20.84 19.28
N TYR A 426 29.94 20.75 19.77
CA TYR A 426 29.18 21.89 20.28
C TYR A 426 29.97 22.76 21.23
N ASN A 427 30.57 22.19 22.29
CA ASN A 427 31.33 22.95 23.29
C ASN A 427 32.56 23.62 22.67
N LYS A 428 33.33 22.92 21.84
CA LYS A 428 34.49 23.46 21.15
C LYS A 428 34.13 24.61 20.20
N ILE A 429 32.99 24.50 19.52
CA ILE A 429 32.48 25.55 18.64
C ILE A 429 32.12 26.81 19.46
N GLN A 430 31.54 26.61 20.66
CA GLN A 430 31.20 27.75 21.53
C GLN A 430 32.43 28.50 22.12
N GLU A 431 33.58 27.82 22.23
CA GLU A 431 34.85 28.44 22.66
C GLU A 431 35.42 29.41 21.61
N VAL A 432 35.05 29.25 20.33
CA VAL A 432 35.46 30.17 19.25
C VAL A 432 34.49 31.36 19.21
N PRO A 433 34.96 32.61 19.17
CA PRO A 433 34.11 33.78 19.09
C PRO A 433 33.15 33.74 17.90
N ALA A 434 31.91 34.21 18.09
CA ALA A 434 30.94 34.28 17.01
C ALA A 434 31.43 35.18 15.88
N GLY A 435 31.36 34.72 14.64
CA GLY A 435 31.78 35.42 13.45
C GLY A 435 32.53 34.56 12.45
N PRO A 436 33.24 35.16 11.48
CA PRO A 436 33.88 34.45 10.38
C PRO A 436 34.85 33.33 10.80
N GLU A 437 35.53 33.51 11.96
CA GLU A 437 36.46 32.51 12.49
C GLU A 437 35.73 31.23 12.93
N ARG A 438 34.60 31.38 13.65
CA ARG A 438 33.73 30.25 14.03
C ARG A 438 33.17 29.56 12.80
N ASP A 439 32.70 30.31 11.80
CA ASP A 439 32.16 29.76 10.57
C ASP A 439 33.21 28.96 9.81
N ALA A 440 34.43 29.45 9.71
CA ALA A 440 35.55 28.74 9.10
C ALA A 440 35.93 27.46 9.86
N TYR A 441 35.94 27.51 11.20
CA TYR A 441 36.16 26.33 12.04
C TYR A 441 35.09 25.25 11.86
N VAL A 442 33.84 25.65 11.86
CA VAL A 442 32.71 24.73 11.61
C VAL A 442 32.78 24.11 10.20
N ALA A 443 33.12 24.92 9.18
CA ALA A 443 33.29 24.42 7.82
C ALA A 443 34.42 23.36 7.74
N LYS A 444 35.57 23.65 8.37
CA LYS A 444 36.68 22.70 8.46
C LYS A 444 36.26 21.36 9.10
N LEU A 445 35.56 21.38 10.23
CA LEU A 445 35.08 20.18 10.90
C LEU A 445 34.10 19.39 10.03
N ARG A 446 33.25 20.05 9.25
CA ARG A 446 32.34 19.40 8.29
C ARG A 446 33.09 18.72 7.15
N ASP A 447 34.15 19.37 6.64
CA ASP A 447 34.95 18.79 5.56
C ASP A 447 35.77 17.60 6.06
N GLU A 448 36.33 17.65 7.27
CA GLU A 448 36.97 16.51 7.93
C GLU A 448 35.98 15.33 8.09
N TYR A 449 34.77 15.60 8.58
CA TYR A 449 33.72 14.58 8.73
C TYR A 449 33.31 13.98 7.37
N ARG A 450 33.17 14.80 6.32
CA ARG A 450 32.88 14.33 4.97
C ARG A 450 33.96 13.41 4.42
N ALA A 451 35.22 13.72 4.71
CA ALA A 451 36.33 12.87 4.30
C ALA A 451 36.32 11.50 5.00
N ASP A 452 35.76 11.41 6.21
CA ASP A 452 35.64 10.13 6.93
C ASP A 452 34.51 9.25 6.39
N ILE A 453 33.45 9.85 5.84
CA ILE A 453 32.31 9.13 5.24
C ILE A 453 32.39 9.10 3.70
N ASP A 454 33.58 9.17 3.16
CA ASP A 454 33.83 9.12 1.71
C ASP A 454 33.30 7.83 1.09
N LEU A 455 32.58 7.95 -0.04
CA LEU A 455 31.93 6.84 -0.71
C LEU A 455 32.91 5.75 -1.14
N MET A 456 34.11 6.13 -1.59
CA MET A 456 35.12 5.16 -2.03
C MET A 456 35.75 4.40 -0.87
N LYS A 457 35.86 5.02 0.31
CA LYS A 457 36.24 4.33 1.55
C LYS A 457 35.19 3.28 1.92
N LEU A 458 33.90 3.67 1.88
CA LEU A 458 32.80 2.72 2.15
C LEU A 458 32.78 1.55 1.16
N ALA A 459 33.08 1.79 -0.10
CA ALA A 459 33.18 0.76 -1.11
C ALA A 459 34.39 -0.17 -0.86
N ALA A 460 35.54 0.38 -0.47
CA ALA A 460 36.73 -0.41 -0.11
C ALA A 460 36.50 -1.31 1.12
N GLU A 461 35.66 -0.88 2.07
CA GLU A 461 35.27 -1.64 3.26
C GLU A 461 34.05 -2.58 3.01
N LEU A 462 33.67 -2.77 1.74
CA LEU A 462 32.55 -3.64 1.33
C LEU A 462 31.19 -3.24 1.95
N VAL A 463 31.00 -1.97 2.31
CA VAL A 463 29.71 -1.45 2.78
C VAL A 463 28.70 -1.38 1.63
N ILE A 464 29.18 -1.11 0.43
CA ILE A 464 28.39 -1.10 -0.81
C ILE A 464 29.01 -2.02 -1.85
N ASP A 465 28.17 -2.67 -2.67
CA ASP A 465 28.61 -3.62 -3.68
C ASP A 465 29.11 -2.93 -4.96
N ALA A 466 28.55 -1.77 -5.29
CA ALA A 466 28.98 -0.99 -6.45
C ALA A 466 28.55 0.48 -6.37
N VAL A 467 29.39 1.35 -6.91
CA VAL A 467 29.02 2.72 -7.28
C VAL A 467 28.59 2.71 -8.74
N VAL A 468 27.34 3.09 -9.01
CA VAL A 468 26.71 2.92 -10.32
C VAL A 468 26.34 4.29 -10.90
N PRO A 469 26.78 4.63 -12.12
CA PRO A 469 26.27 5.81 -12.85
C PRO A 469 24.79 5.68 -13.18
N GLY A 470 24.07 6.81 -13.22
CA GLY A 470 22.62 6.83 -13.45
C GLY A 470 22.19 6.13 -14.74
N ASP A 471 22.94 6.29 -15.82
CA ASP A 471 22.67 5.65 -17.12
C ASP A 471 22.85 4.14 -17.13
N ARG A 472 23.53 3.56 -16.14
CA ARG A 472 23.71 2.11 -15.95
C ARG A 472 22.79 1.51 -14.90
N LEU A 473 22.16 2.35 -14.06
CA LEU A 473 21.42 1.86 -12.89
C LEU A 473 20.32 0.86 -13.28
N ARG A 474 19.52 1.15 -14.31
CA ARG A 474 18.46 0.23 -14.77
C ARG A 474 19.02 -1.15 -15.15
N GLY A 475 20.07 -1.18 -15.94
CA GLY A 475 20.68 -2.45 -16.37
C GLY A 475 21.27 -3.25 -15.21
N GLU A 476 21.91 -2.57 -14.24
CA GLU A 476 22.40 -3.19 -13.02
C GLU A 476 21.28 -3.79 -12.17
N LEU A 477 20.15 -3.06 -12.03
CA LEU A 477 18.98 -3.55 -11.32
C LEU A 477 18.38 -4.78 -12.00
N ALA A 478 18.17 -4.73 -13.32
CA ALA A 478 17.62 -5.84 -14.10
C ALA A 478 18.49 -7.10 -13.97
N ALA A 479 19.83 -6.95 -14.14
CA ALA A 479 20.77 -8.07 -14.05
C ALA A 479 20.78 -8.68 -12.62
N ARG A 480 20.72 -7.87 -11.57
CA ARG A 480 20.74 -8.33 -10.19
C ARG A 480 19.43 -8.99 -9.79
N PHE A 481 18.28 -8.42 -10.14
CA PHE A 481 16.98 -9.08 -9.90
C PHE A 481 16.90 -10.42 -10.65
N ALA A 482 17.39 -10.51 -11.89
CA ALA A 482 17.45 -11.77 -12.64
C ALA A 482 18.36 -12.81 -11.95
N ARG A 483 19.50 -12.38 -11.39
CA ARG A 483 20.40 -13.25 -10.64
C ARG A 483 19.75 -13.89 -9.43
N PHE A 484 18.94 -13.13 -8.72
CA PHE A 484 18.30 -13.55 -7.47
C PHE A 484 16.84 -14.01 -7.66
N ALA A 485 16.36 -14.17 -8.89
CA ALA A 485 14.98 -14.57 -9.18
C ALA A 485 14.57 -15.92 -8.56
N ALA A 486 15.54 -16.82 -8.36
CA ALA A 486 15.33 -18.12 -7.72
C ALA A 486 15.80 -18.16 -6.26
N LYS A 487 15.88 -17.00 -5.59
CA LYS A 487 16.29 -16.90 -4.18
C LYS A 487 15.36 -17.75 -3.31
N ASP A 488 15.92 -18.65 -2.54
CA ASP A 488 15.24 -19.42 -1.48
C ASP A 488 15.91 -19.08 -0.14
N GLU A 489 15.36 -18.07 0.53
CA GLU A 489 15.90 -17.60 1.79
C GLU A 489 15.45 -18.51 2.94
N ARG A 490 16.40 -19.22 3.54
CA ARG A 490 16.15 -20.10 4.66
C ARG A 490 16.18 -19.35 5.98
N ARG A 491 15.05 -19.31 6.67
CA ARG A 491 14.92 -18.71 7.99
C ARG A 491 14.62 -19.76 9.06
N LEU A 492 14.82 -19.38 10.32
CA LEU A 492 14.39 -20.18 11.46
C LEU A 492 12.87 -20.37 11.39
N LYS A 493 12.41 -21.64 11.51
CA LYS A 493 10.98 -21.93 11.58
C LYS A 493 10.36 -21.28 12.80
N LYS A 494 9.36 -20.44 12.58
CA LYS A 494 8.54 -19.81 13.62
C LYS A 494 7.08 -19.73 13.12
N LYS A 495 6.11 -19.63 14.02
CA LYS A 495 4.72 -19.45 13.61
C LYS A 495 4.48 -18.09 12.94
N HIS A 496 5.00 -17.06 13.56
CA HIS A 496 4.99 -15.65 13.10
C HIS A 496 5.94 -14.87 14.02
N ILE A 497 6.25 -13.64 13.68
CA ILE A 497 6.92 -12.73 14.60
C ILE A 497 5.94 -12.25 15.68
N VAL A 498 6.46 -11.71 16.78
CA VAL A 498 5.69 -10.80 17.65
C VAL A 498 5.84 -9.42 17.06
N PRO A 499 4.79 -8.83 16.43
CA PRO A 499 4.92 -7.53 15.81
C PRO A 499 5.37 -6.48 16.83
N PRO A 500 6.30 -5.59 16.46
CA PRO A 500 6.64 -4.45 17.31
C PRO A 500 5.41 -3.59 17.53
N VAL A 501 5.15 -3.21 18.78
CA VAL A 501 3.95 -2.43 19.17
C VAL A 501 4.12 -0.95 18.97
#